data_384c5bc831a64e4fd05ce2b23edfcbb2
#
_entry.id   384c5bc831a64e4fd05ce2b23edfcbb2
#
_cell.length_a   1.000
_cell.length_b   1.000
_cell.length_c   1.000
_cell.angle_alpha   90.00
_cell.angle_beta   90.00
_cell.angle_gamma   90.00
#
_symmetry.space_group_name_H-M   'P 1'
#
loop_
_entity.id
_entity.type
_entity.pdbx_description
1 polymer ?
#
loop_
_entity_poly.entity_id
_entity_poly.type
_entity_poly.pdbx_seq_one_letter_code
_entity_poly.pdbx_strand_id
1 'polypeptide(L)'
;MYIKPAFKGENDWWTYLVGIVIIGIAMVVGSVPHAIAIFSIGISDDNKLNSMQDPYELLGMLDSNLNLFLMLLSFAVGLLAIFFVVKFIHHQTLKSLTTSRNRIDWNRFWFAFFLWGSIVVVMIGVDYFINPGNFIFNFKLVPFLILFVISIIFIPLQTSCEEYLFRGYLMQGLGILSKNRWFPLIFTSILFGALHLSLIHI
;
A
#
# COMPACT_ATOMS: atom_id res chain seq x y z
N MET A 1 -16.19 12.92 14.70
CA MET A 1 -14.84 12.58 15.14
C MET A 1 -14.54 11.19 14.59
N TYR A 2 -13.41 11.00 13.91
CA TYR A 2 -13.07 9.79 13.15
C TYR A 2 -13.04 8.49 14.00
N ILE A 3 -12.68 8.60 15.29
CA ILE A 3 -12.59 7.47 16.22
C ILE A 3 -13.98 6.99 16.70
N LYS A 4 -15.02 7.85 16.64
CA LYS A 4 -16.37 7.49 17.15
C LYS A 4 -16.99 6.22 16.51
N PRO A 5 -16.81 5.94 15.21
CA PRO A 5 -17.32 4.71 14.62
C PRO A 5 -16.75 3.42 15.22
N ALA A 6 -15.50 3.45 15.69
CA ALA A 6 -14.83 2.30 16.29
C ALA A 6 -15.53 1.80 17.58
N PHE A 7 -16.17 2.71 18.33
CA PHE A 7 -16.91 2.34 19.55
C PHE A 7 -18.26 1.68 19.29
N LYS A 8 -18.67 1.51 18.05
CA LYS A 8 -19.94 0.86 17.69
C LYS A 8 -19.83 -0.65 17.45
N GLY A 9 -18.60 -1.17 17.31
CA GLY A 9 -18.32 -2.58 17.11
C GLY A 9 -17.56 -3.17 18.30
N GLU A 10 -17.04 -4.39 18.12
CA GLU A 10 -16.10 -4.99 19.07
C GLU A 10 -14.84 -4.13 19.13
N ASN A 11 -14.58 -3.57 20.31
CA ASN A 11 -13.54 -2.55 20.48
C ASN A 11 -12.53 -2.89 21.58
N ASP A 12 -12.45 -4.13 21.99
CA ASP A 12 -11.45 -4.62 22.91
C ASP A 12 -10.05 -4.48 22.29
N TRP A 13 -9.09 -4.03 23.06
CA TRP A 13 -7.74 -3.77 22.56
C TRP A 13 -7.05 -5.00 21.97
N TRP A 14 -7.31 -6.20 22.54
CA TRP A 14 -6.73 -7.46 22.06
C TRP A 14 -7.27 -7.87 20.68
N THR A 15 -8.51 -7.52 20.33
CA THR A 15 -9.09 -7.79 19.01
C THR A 15 -8.35 -7.02 17.91
N TYR A 16 -7.85 -5.82 18.21
CA TYR A 16 -6.99 -5.08 17.31
C TYR A 16 -5.62 -5.74 17.12
N LEU A 17 -5.02 -6.30 18.18
CA LEU A 17 -3.78 -7.08 18.05
C LEU A 17 -3.97 -8.31 17.18
N VAL A 18 -5.03 -9.09 17.43
CA VAL A 18 -5.38 -10.25 16.59
C VAL A 18 -5.58 -9.83 15.13
N GLY A 19 -6.29 -8.74 14.89
CA GLY A 19 -6.50 -8.23 13.56
C GLY A 19 -5.21 -7.82 12.85
N ILE A 20 -4.26 -7.15 13.54
CA ILE A 20 -2.94 -6.81 12.98
C ILE A 20 -2.18 -8.09 12.59
N VAL A 21 -2.20 -9.11 13.44
CA VAL A 21 -1.54 -10.39 13.15
C VAL A 21 -2.14 -11.06 11.92
N ILE A 22 -3.47 -11.11 11.81
CA ILE A 22 -4.16 -11.68 10.65
C ILE A 22 -3.80 -10.92 9.37
N ILE A 23 -3.82 -9.58 9.41
CA ILE A 23 -3.48 -8.74 8.26
C ILE A 23 -2.01 -8.98 7.87
N GLY A 24 -1.09 -9.02 8.85
CA GLY A 24 0.32 -9.30 8.61
C GLY A 24 0.56 -10.65 7.97
N ILE A 25 -0.07 -11.72 8.50
CA ILE A 25 0.00 -13.07 7.92
C ILE A 25 -0.54 -13.06 6.48
N ALA A 26 -1.66 -12.39 6.24
CA ALA A 26 -2.24 -12.31 4.90
C ALA A 26 -1.30 -11.60 3.91
N MET A 27 -0.62 -10.53 4.31
CA MET A 27 0.38 -9.85 3.47
C MET A 27 1.57 -10.75 3.18
N VAL A 28 2.06 -11.51 4.17
CA VAL A 28 3.14 -12.50 3.98
C VAL A 28 2.69 -13.59 3.02
N VAL A 29 1.48 -14.14 3.18
CA VAL A 29 0.91 -15.13 2.23
C VAL A 29 0.78 -14.52 0.83
N GLY A 30 0.35 -13.28 0.71
CA GLY A 30 0.27 -12.55 -0.55
C GLY A 30 1.62 -12.31 -1.23
N SER A 31 2.73 -12.28 -0.48
CA SER A 31 4.10 -12.14 -1.02
C SER A 31 4.73 -13.48 -1.43
N VAL A 32 4.15 -14.62 -1.05
CA VAL A 32 4.70 -15.96 -1.38
C VAL A 32 4.89 -16.17 -2.88
N PRO A 33 3.95 -15.80 -3.78
CA PRO A 33 4.17 -15.97 -5.24
C PRO A 33 5.40 -15.20 -5.74
N HIS A 34 5.64 -14.00 -5.19
CA HIS A 34 6.83 -13.19 -5.53
C HIS A 34 8.12 -13.89 -5.06
N ALA A 35 8.14 -14.35 -3.81
CA ALA A 35 9.28 -15.09 -3.26
C ALA A 35 9.58 -16.38 -4.06
N ILE A 36 8.55 -17.15 -4.44
CA ILE A 36 8.70 -18.36 -5.27
C ILE A 36 9.27 -18.01 -6.63
N ALA A 37 8.78 -16.94 -7.28
CA ALA A 37 9.26 -16.52 -8.60
C ALA A 37 10.74 -16.13 -8.56
N ILE A 38 11.18 -15.35 -7.58
CA ILE A 38 12.59 -15.00 -7.41
C ILE A 38 13.45 -16.25 -7.13
N PHE A 39 13.00 -17.09 -6.18
CA PHE A 39 13.74 -18.27 -5.77
C PHE A 39 13.92 -19.28 -6.91
N SER A 40 12.89 -19.46 -7.75
CA SER A 40 12.96 -20.36 -8.91
C SER A 40 14.01 -19.94 -9.94
N ILE A 41 14.23 -18.62 -10.11
CA ILE A 41 15.27 -18.08 -11.00
C ILE A 41 16.65 -18.25 -10.37
N GLY A 42 16.79 -17.98 -9.06
CA GLY A 42 18.05 -18.16 -8.34
C GLY A 42 18.58 -19.58 -8.36
N ILE A 43 17.70 -20.60 -8.25
CA ILE A 43 18.11 -22.01 -8.35
C ILE A 43 18.51 -22.39 -9.78
N SER A 44 17.94 -21.76 -10.80
CA SER A 44 18.21 -22.10 -12.20
C SER A 44 19.58 -21.60 -12.70
N ASP A 45 20.23 -20.71 -11.95
CA ASP A 45 21.50 -20.10 -12.34
C ASP A 45 22.37 -19.81 -11.10
N ASP A 46 23.42 -20.62 -10.91
CA ASP A 46 24.33 -20.50 -9.75
C ASP A 46 24.98 -19.11 -9.64
N ASN A 47 25.18 -18.39 -10.76
CA ASN A 47 25.69 -17.02 -10.73
C ASN A 47 24.69 -16.04 -10.12
N LYS A 48 23.38 -16.31 -10.26
CA LYS A 48 22.30 -15.47 -9.69
C LYS A 48 22.06 -15.77 -8.21
N LEU A 49 22.50 -16.94 -7.73
CA LEU A 49 22.35 -17.28 -6.30
C LEU A 49 23.13 -16.30 -5.40
N ASN A 50 24.30 -15.86 -5.85
CA ASN A 50 25.11 -14.86 -5.14
C ASN A 50 24.47 -13.45 -5.17
N SER A 51 23.75 -13.13 -6.23
CA SER A 51 23.01 -11.87 -6.40
C SER A 51 21.76 -11.78 -5.51
N MET A 52 21.30 -12.87 -4.92
CA MET A 52 20.17 -12.86 -3.97
C MET A 52 20.48 -12.09 -2.67
N GLN A 53 21.74 -11.73 -2.43
CA GLN A 53 22.13 -10.93 -1.26
C GLN A 53 21.96 -9.42 -1.51
N ASP A 54 21.86 -8.99 -2.76
CA ASP A 54 21.65 -7.58 -3.12
C ASP A 54 20.16 -7.33 -3.46
N PRO A 55 19.45 -6.49 -2.67
CA PRO A 55 18.06 -6.14 -2.95
C PRO A 55 17.82 -5.55 -4.35
N TYR A 56 18.78 -4.81 -4.90
CA TYR A 56 18.67 -4.22 -6.24
C TYR A 56 18.75 -5.27 -7.35
N GLU A 57 19.66 -6.24 -7.19
CA GLU A 57 19.79 -7.34 -8.15
C GLU A 57 18.54 -8.25 -8.11
N LEU A 58 17.96 -8.48 -6.92
CA LEU A 58 16.71 -9.20 -6.77
C LEU A 58 15.56 -8.59 -7.60
N LEU A 59 15.45 -7.26 -7.57
CA LEU A 59 14.42 -6.55 -8.35
C LEU A 59 14.62 -6.67 -9.86
N GLY A 60 15.86 -6.85 -10.31
CA GLY A 60 16.21 -7.04 -11.72
C GLY A 60 16.09 -8.48 -12.26
N MET A 61 15.87 -9.48 -11.39
CA MET A 61 15.79 -10.89 -11.80
C MET A 61 14.55 -11.24 -12.60
N LEU A 62 13.43 -10.59 -12.31
CA LEU A 62 12.14 -10.79 -12.98
C LEU A 62 11.91 -9.73 -14.07
N ASP A 63 11.05 -10.05 -15.03
CA ASP A 63 10.47 -9.03 -15.90
C ASP A 63 9.83 -7.93 -15.04
N SER A 64 10.09 -6.66 -15.39
CA SER A 64 9.69 -5.51 -14.57
C SER A 64 8.18 -5.46 -14.29
N ASN A 65 7.35 -5.83 -15.27
CA ASN A 65 5.89 -5.83 -15.10
C ASN A 65 5.43 -6.97 -14.20
N LEU A 66 6.03 -8.15 -14.35
CA LEU A 66 5.73 -9.30 -13.50
C LEU A 66 6.17 -9.03 -12.05
N ASN A 67 7.36 -8.46 -11.88
CA ASN A 67 7.88 -8.07 -10.58
C ASN A 67 6.93 -7.09 -9.86
N LEU A 68 6.55 -6.02 -10.55
CA LEU A 68 5.59 -5.04 -10.02
C LEU A 68 4.26 -5.69 -9.64
N PHE A 69 3.69 -6.52 -10.52
CA PHE A 69 2.43 -7.21 -10.26
C PHE A 69 2.50 -8.08 -9.00
N LEU A 70 3.54 -8.91 -8.88
CA LEU A 70 3.71 -9.82 -7.75
C LEU A 70 3.96 -9.08 -6.43
N MET A 71 4.71 -7.98 -6.45
CA MET A 71 4.89 -7.12 -5.28
C MET A 71 3.56 -6.50 -4.82
N LEU A 72 2.77 -5.97 -5.76
CA LEU A 72 1.50 -5.33 -5.47
C LEU A 72 0.42 -6.32 -5.01
N LEU A 73 0.55 -7.60 -5.36
CA LEU A 73 -0.40 -8.64 -4.98
C LEU A 73 -0.50 -8.80 -3.45
N SER A 74 0.60 -8.65 -2.72
CA SER A 74 0.62 -8.71 -1.26
C SER A 74 -0.28 -7.66 -0.60
N PHE A 75 -0.32 -6.46 -1.16
CA PHE A 75 -1.19 -5.38 -0.68
C PHE A 75 -2.66 -5.64 -1.01
N ALA A 76 -2.96 -6.22 -2.17
CA ALA A 76 -4.32 -6.61 -2.52
C ALA A 76 -4.87 -7.66 -1.53
N VAL A 77 -4.06 -8.67 -1.20
CA VAL A 77 -4.40 -9.69 -0.18
C VAL A 77 -4.52 -9.04 1.21
N GLY A 78 -3.62 -8.14 1.57
CA GLY A 78 -3.69 -7.37 2.82
C GLY A 78 -4.98 -6.55 2.93
N LEU A 79 -5.40 -5.89 1.86
CA LEU A 79 -6.64 -5.11 1.82
C LEU A 79 -7.88 -6.01 2.04
N LEU A 80 -7.92 -7.17 1.42
CA LEU A 80 -8.99 -8.17 1.66
C LEU A 80 -9.00 -8.63 3.12
N ALA A 81 -7.82 -8.85 3.72
CA ALA A 81 -7.71 -9.21 5.12
C ALA A 81 -8.18 -8.09 6.05
N ILE A 82 -7.87 -6.82 5.75
CA ILE A 82 -8.40 -5.67 6.52
C ILE A 82 -9.92 -5.68 6.47
N PHE A 83 -10.52 -5.86 5.30
CA PHE A 83 -11.97 -5.90 5.16
C PHE A 83 -12.59 -7.09 5.90
N PHE A 84 -11.93 -8.25 5.86
CA PHE A 84 -12.35 -9.42 6.62
C PHE A 84 -12.32 -9.14 8.14
N VAL A 85 -11.21 -8.64 8.67
CA VAL A 85 -11.04 -8.33 10.08
C VAL A 85 -12.08 -7.30 10.55
N VAL A 86 -12.27 -6.22 9.81
CA VAL A 86 -13.23 -5.16 10.16
C VAL A 86 -14.66 -5.69 10.17
N LYS A 87 -15.01 -6.52 9.20
CA LYS A 87 -16.39 -7.04 9.07
C LYS A 87 -16.69 -8.17 10.04
N PHE A 88 -15.78 -9.13 10.20
CA PHE A 88 -16.06 -10.37 10.93
C PHE A 88 -15.52 -10.40 12.37
N ILE A 89 -14.43 -9.67 12.66
CA ILE A 89 -13.88 -9.60 14.02
C ILE A 89 -14.46 -8.39 14.76
N HIS A 90 -14.43 -7.21 14.12
CA HIS A 90 -14.94 -6.00 14.78
C HIS A 90 -16.44 -5.76 14.56
N HIS A 91 -17.10 -6.55 13.72
CA HIS A 91 -18.52 -6.38 13.34
C HIS A 91 -18.87 -4.95 12.88
N GLN A 92 -17.88 -4.28 12.24
CA GLN A 92 -18.02 -2.94 11.72
C GLN A 92 -18.34 -2.94 10.23
N THR A 93 -18.97 -1.85 9.76
CA THR A 93 -19.17 -1.64 8.32
C THR A 93 -17.91 -1.04 7.69
N LEU A 94 -17.56 -1.44 6.47
CA LEU A 94 -16.44 -0.85 5.73
C LEU A 94 -16.55 0.66 5.59
N LYS A 95 -17.79 1.17 5.52
CA LYS A 95 -18.05 2.61 5.51
C LYS A 95 -17.55 3.31 6.78
N SER A 96 -17.68 2.68 7.96
CA SER A 96 -17.21 3.26 9.22
C SER A 96 -15.69 3.38 9.29
N LEU A 97 -14.98 2.52 8.55
CA LEU A 97 -13.54 2.58 8.36
C LEU A 97 -13.15 3.68 7.36
N THR A 98 -13.95 3.89 6.31
CA THR A 98 -13.63 4.82 5.21
C THR A 98 -13.93 6.28 5.57
N THR A 99 -15.07 6.53 6.22
CA THR A 99 -15.53 7.90 6.48
C THR A 99 -16.41 8.01 7.71
N SER A 100 -16.27 9.12 8.43
CA SER A 100 -17.19 9.50 9.51
C SER A 100 -18.47 10.18 9.01
N ARG A 101 -18.61 10.40 7.69
CA ARG A 101 -19.76 11.03 7.05
C ARG A 101 -20.82 9.99 6.66
N ASN A 102 -22.03 10.48 6.38
CA ASN A 102 -23.13 9.62 5.93
C ASN A 102 -22.93 9.07 4.51
N ARG A 103 -22.09 9.71 3.68
CA ARG A 103 -21.78 9.27 2.30
C ARG A 103 -20.33 9.56 1.97
N ILE A 104 -19.77 8.77 1.05
CA ILE A 104 -18.46 9.06 0.43
C ILE A 104 -18.64 10.28 -0.47
N ASP A 105 -17.75 11.25 -0.31
CA ASP A 105 -17.77 12.50 -1.06
C ASP A 105 -16.91 12.36 -2.33
N TRP A 106 -17.49 11.82 -3.38
CA TRP A 106 -16.82 11.59 -4.65
C TRP A 106 -16.30 12.88 -5.31
N ASN A 107 -16.98 14.03 -5.09
CA ASN A 107 -16.54 15.30 -5.66
C ASN A 107 -15.19 15.73 -5.07
N ARG A 108 -14.99 15.54 -3.76
CA ARG A 108 -13.70 15.81 -3.11
C ARG A 108 -12.63 14.83 -3.54
N PHE A 109 -13.00 13.57 -3.75
CA PHE A 109 -12.07 12.56 -4.26
C PHE A 109 -11.54 12.95 -5.64
N TRP A 110 -12.42 13.24 -6.60
CA TRP A 110 -12.01 13.63 -7.94
C TRP A 110 -11.29 14.97 -7.97
N PHE A 111 -11.71 15.94 -7.17
CA PHE A 111 -10.99 17.21 -7.03
C PHE A 111 -9.54 16.99 -6.59
N ALA A 112 -9.32 16.20 -5.52
CA ALA A 112 -7.99 15.92 -5.02
C ALA A 112 -7.15 15.12 -6.04
N PHE A 113 -7.76 14.15 -6.72
CA PHE A 113 -7.11 13.35 -7.77
C PHE A 113 -6.60 14.21 -8.92
N PHE A 114 -7.46 15.07 -9.49
CA PHE A 114 -7.05 15.93 -10.59
C PHE A 114 -6.09 17.03 -10.17
N LEU A 115 -6.27 17.60 -8.99
CA LEU A 115 -5.34 18.59 -8.44
C LEU A 115 -3.93 18.00 -8.28
N TRP A 116 -3.82 16.85 -7.63
CA TRP A 116 -2.53 16.19 -7.43
C TRP A 116 -1.92 15.73 -8.74
N GLY A 117 -2.72 15.12 -9.63
CA GLY A 117 -2.28 14.70 -10.94
C GLY A 117 -1.74 15.88 -11.78
N SER A 118 -2.40 17.05 -11.75
CA SER A 118 -1.92 18.25 -12.42
C SER A 118 -0.58 18.73 -11.87
N ILE A 119 -0.41 18.71 -10.54
CA ILE A 119 0.86 19.08 -9.91
C ILE A 119 1.99 18.14 -10.38
N VAL A 120 1.76 16.82 -10.37
CA VAL A 120 2.75 15.83 -10.81
C VAL A 120 3.13 16.04 -12.28
N VAL A 121 2.15 16.25 -13.16
CA VAL A 121 2.41 16.53 -14.59
C VAL A 121 3.26 17.80 -14.78
N VAL A 122 2.94 18.86 -14.04
CA VAL A 122 3.73 20.10 -14.06
C VAL A 122 5.15 19.87 -13.57
N MET A 123 5.32 19.13 -12.46
CA MET A 123 6.65 18.82 -11.91
C MET A 123 7.50 18.01 -12.88
N ILE A 124 6.95 16.99 -13.52
CA ILE A 124 7.64 16.19 -14.54
C ILE A 124 8.00 17.08 -15.76
N GLY A 125 7.08 17.94 -16.19
CA GLY A 125 7.34 18.87 -17.27
C GLY A 125 8.48 19.83 -16.95
N VAL A 126 8.50 20.41 -15.75
CA VAL A 126 9.58 21.30 -15.30
C VAL A 126 10.92 20.55 -15.25
N ASP A 127 10.94 19.33 -14.67
CA ASP A 127 12.17 18.53 -14.61
C ASP A 127 12.69 18.17 -16.00
N TYR A 128 11.80 17.85 -16.94
CA TYR A 128 12.17 17.60 -18.34
C TYR A 128 12.88 18.81 -19.00
N PHE A 129 12.40 20.03 -18.73
CA PHE A 129 13.02 21.25 -19.28
C PHE A 129 14.34 21.60 -18.59
N ILE A 130 14.49 21.32 -17.30
CA ILE A 130 15.71 21.61 -16.54
C ILE A 130 16.78 20.55 -16.79
N ASN A 131 16.40 19.27 -16.81
CA ASN A 131 17.32 18.12 -16.87
C ASN A 131 16.95 17.17 -18.02
N PRO A 132 16.97 17.60 -19.29
CA PRO A 132 16.53 16.77 -20.41
C PRO A 132 17.36 15.49 -20.59
N GLY A 133 18.63 15.47 -20.12
CA GLY A 133 19.50 14.31 -20.18
C GLY A 133 19.08 13.13 -19.28
N ASN A 134 18.22 13.37 -18.31
CA ASN A 134 17.70 12.31 -17.43
C ASN A 134 16.55 11.53 -18.09
N PHE A 135 16.02 12.00 -19.22
CA PHE A 135 14.88 11.40 -19.88
C PHE A 135 15.31 10.59 -21.10
N ILE A 136 15.04 9.30 -21.08
CA ILE A 136 15.27 8.40 -22.21
C ILE A 136 13.93 7.91 -22.72
N PHE A 137 13.62 8.14 -23.99
CA PHE A 137 12.41 7.64 -24.61
C PHE A 137 12.57 6.14 -24.92
N ASN A 138 11.90 5.29 -24.12
CA ASN A 138 11.90 3.84 -24.28
C ASN A 138 10.46 3.30 -24.30
N PHE A 139 9.68 3.73 -25.31
CA PHE A 139 8.31 3.29 -25.45
C PHE A 139 8.20 1.97 -26.21
N LYS A 140 7.64 0.95 -25.57
CA LYS A 140 7.29 -0.35 -26.15
C LYS A 140 5.81 -0.61 -25.85
N LEU A 141 4.98 -0.68 -26.87
CA LEU A 141 3.52 -0.71 -26.73
C LEU A 141 3.03 -1.83 -25.83
N VAL A 142 3.47 -3.08 -26.04
CA VAL A 142 2.96 -4.24 -25.28
C VAL A 142 3.36 -4.16 -23.80
N PRO A 143 4.64 -3.99 -23.43
CA PRO A 143 5.03 -3.78 -22.04
C PRO A 143 4.32 -2.59 -21.37
N PHE A 144 4.13 -1.49 -22.13
CA PHE A 144 3.43 -0.31 -21.62
C PHE A 144 1.96 -0.61 -21.30
N LEU A 145 1.23 -1.33 -22.17
CA LEU A 145 -0.17 -1.68 -21.92
C LEU A 145 -0.31 -2.61 -20.72
N ILE A 146 0.61 -3.56 -20.55
CA ILE A 146 0.64 -4.44 -19.37
C ILE A 146 0.86 -3.61 -18.10
N LEU A 147 1.89 -2.73 -18.11
CA LEU A 147 2.16 -1.82 -17.00
C LEU A 147 0.97 -0.94 -16.66
N PHE A 148 0.32 -0.38 -17.68
CA PHE A 148 -0.84 0.49 -17.52
C PHE A 148 -2.00 -0.23 -16.82
N VAL A 149 -2.33 -1.46 -17.24
CA VAL A 149 -3.39 -2.28 -16.62
C VAL A 149 -3.03 -2.62 -15.17
N ILE A 150 -1.81 -3.09 -14.92
CA ILE A 150 -1.34 -3.40 -13.57
C ILE A 150 -1.44 -2.14 -12.68
N SER A 151 -0.95 -1.02 -13.15
CA SER A 151 -0.91 0.23 -12.38
C SER A 151 -2.31 0.75 -12.06
N ILE A 152 -3.22 0.77 -13.01
CA ILE A 152 -4.60 1.26 -12.80
C ILE A 152 -5.37 0.40 -11.79
N ILE A 153 -5.11 -0.91 -11.74
CA ILE A 153 -5.82 -1.82 -10.84
C ILE A 153 -5.10 -1.90 -9.49
N PHE A 154 -3.82 -2.20 -9.49
CA PHE A 154 -3.11 -2.60 -8.27
C PHE A 154 -2.53 -1.44 -7.46
N ILE A 155 -2.15 -0.31 -8.06
CA ILE A 155 -1.68 0.86 -7.29
C ILE A 155 -2.81 1.44 -6.41
N PRO A 156 -4.06 1.61 -6.89
CA PRO A 156 -5.15 1.99 -5.98
C PRO A 156 -5.43 0.98 -4.87
N LEU A 157 -5.24 -0.32 -5.11
CA LEU A 157 -5.39 -1.34 -4.06
C LEU A 157 -4.28 -1.24 -3.02
N GLN A 158 -3.03 -1.03 -3.44
CA GLN A 158 -1.89 -0.80 -2.56
C GLN A 158 -2.13 0.43 -1.67
N THR A 159 -2.35 1.59 -2.29
CA THR A 159 -2.56 2.84 -1.54
C THR A 159 -3.77 2.76 -0.62
N SER A 160 -4.83 2.07 -1.04
CA SER A 160 -5.99 1.81 -0.18
C SER A 160 -5.63 0.91 0.99
N CYS A 161 -4.85 -0.16 0.78
CA CYS A 161 -4.39 -1.04 1.84
C CYS A 161 -3.62 -0.26 2.91
N GLU A 162 -2.67 0.58 2.50
CA GLU A 162 -1.87 1.41 3.39
C GLU A 162 -2.73 2.42 4.16
N GLU A 163 -3.61 3.15 3.47
CA GLU A 163 -4.50 4.13 4.09
C GLU A 163 -5.49 3.47 5.07
N TYR A 164 -6.08 2.33 4.70
CA TYR A 164 -6.98 1.61 5.60
C TYR A 164 -6.26 0.99 6.79
N LEU A 165 -5.03 0.52 6.62
CA LEU A 165 -4.24 -0.02 7.71
C LEU A 165 -3.85 1.08 8.70
N PHE A 166 -3.19 2.15 8.22
CA PHE A 166 -2.61 3.18 9.11
C PHE A 166 -3.63 4.20 9.57
N ARG A 167 -4.38 4.81 8.65
CA ARG A 167 -5.33 5.89 8.97
C ARG A 167 -6.74 5.38 9.28
N GLY A 168 -7.04 4.16 8.87
CA GLY A 168 -8.27 3.49 9.25
C GLY A 168 -8.10 2.70 10.55
N TYR A 169 -7.52 1.53 10.43
CA TYR A 169 -7.51 0.49 11.43
C TYR A 169 -6.65 0.84 12.65
N LEU A 170 -5.36 1.11 12.45
CA LEU A 170 -4.44 1.44 13.55
C LEU A 170 -4.83 2.72 14.27
N MET A 171 -5.24 3.75 13.54
CA MET A 171 -5.66 5.01 14.15
C MET A 171 -6.92 4.85 15.00
N GLN A 172 -7.86 3.97 14.61
CA GLN A 172 -9.03 3.66 15.41
C GLN A 172 -8.66 2.87 16.67
N GLY A 173 -7.86 1.81 16.56
CA GLY A 173 -7.41 0.99 17.70
C GLY A 173 -6.64 1.80 18.74
N LEU A 174 -5.66 2.58 18.30
CA LEU A 174 -4.89 3.47 19.19
C LEU A 174 -5.76 4.58 19.80
N GLY A 175 -6.77 5.03 19.07
CA GLY A 175 -7.72 6.03 19.57
C GLY A 175 -8.59 5.52 20.70
N ILE A 176 -8.97 4.25 20.68
CA ILE A 176 -9.70 3.59 21.76
C ILE A 176 -8.80 3.44 22.99
N LEU A 177 -7.55 2.96 22.79
CA LEU A 177 -6.59 2.77 23.87
C LEU A 177 -6.22 4.08 24.58
N SER A 178 -5.88 5.09 23.82
CA SER A 178 -5.36 6.35 24.37
C SER A 178 -6.43 7.30 24.89
N LYS A 179 -7.69 7.09 24.48
CA LYS A 179 -8.82 8.03 24.70
C LYS A 179 -8.51 9.47 24.25
N ASN A 180 -7.46 9.66 23.48
CA ASN A 180 -6.97 10.93 22.97
C ASN A 180 -7.02 10.91 21.44
N ARG A 181 -7.38 12.04 20.82
CA ARG A 181 -7.47 12.17 19.35
C ARG A 181 -6.14 12.47 18.68
N TRP A 182 -5.21 13.09 19.39
CA TRP A 182 -3.94 13.54 18.83
C TRP A 182 -2.89 12.44 18.81
N PHE A 183 -2.83 11.60 19.86
CA PHE A 183 -1.86 10.54 19.96
C PHE A 183 -1.92 9.56 18.76
N PRO A 184 -3.08 8.95 18.41
CA PRO A 184 -3.13 8.05 17.27
C PRO A 184 -2.79 8.74 15.95
N LEU A 185 -3.21 10.00 15.76
CA LEU A 185 -2.90 10.76 14.56
C LEU A 185 -1.39 10.96 14.39
N ILE A 186 -0.71 11.46 15.44
CA ILE A 186 0.74 11.71 15.38
C ILE A 186 1.50 10.40 15.26
N PHE A 187 1.17 9.39 16.05
CA PHE A 187 1.86 8.11 16.06
C PHE A 187 1.76 7.40 14.71
N THR A 188 0.55 7.26 14.14
CA THR A 188 0.38 6.60 12.84
C THR A 188 1.00 7.38 11.70
N SER A 189 1.06 8.72 11.77
CA SER A 189 1.73 9.55 10.77
C SER A 189 3.25 9.38 10.83
N ILE A 190 3.84 9.33 12.01
CA ILE A 190 5.28 9.07 12.18
C ILE A 190 5.62 7.65 11.71
N LEU A 191 4.84 6.65 12.12
CA LEU A 191 5.05 5.26 11.70
C LEU A 191 4.96 5.10 10.19
N PHE A 192 3.95 5.70 9.55
CA PHE A 192 3.78 5.70 8.11
C PHE A 192 4.96 6.36 7.39
N GLY A 193 5.38 7.54 7.87
CA GLY A 193 6.56 8.24 7.33
C GLY A 193 7.85 7.46 7.50
N ALA A 194 8.06 6.83 8.66
CA ALA A 194 9.26 6.04 8.94
C ALA A 194 9.38 4.82 8.00
N LEU A 195 8.27 4.14 7.70
CA LEU A 195 8.25 3.03 6.74
C LEU A 195 8.60 3.49 5.31
N HIS A 196 8.14 4.68 4.92
CA HIS A 196 8.47 5.24 3.60
C HIS A 196 9.92 5.76 3.51
N LEU A 197 10.46 6.30 4.59
CA LEU A 197 11.88 6.71 4.64
C LEU A 197 12.83 5.53 4.55
N SER A 198 12.46 4.39 5.13
CA SER A 198 13.23 3.14 5.02
C SER A 198 13.38 2.66 3.57
N LEU A 199 12.39 2.94 2.71
CA LEU A 199 12.41 2.59 1.29
C LEU A 199 13.24 3.56 0.42
N ILE A 200 13.54 4.78 0.90
CA ILE A 200 14.36 5.76 0.18
C ILE A 200 15.86 5.44 0.32
N HIS A 201 16.25 4.70 1.35
CA HIS A 201 17.63 4.31 1.60
C HIS A 201 18.00 2.92 1.03
N ILE A 202 17.06 2.27 0.35
CA ILE A 202 17.26 1.07 -0.45
C ILE A 202 17.32 1.49 -1.92
#